data_ab2c087e824b8156b1a12ebbcb2c8405
#
_entry.id   ab2c087e824b8156b1a12ebbcb2c8405
#
_cell.length_a   1.000
_cell.length_b   1.000
_cell.length_c   1.000
_cell.angle_alpha   90.00
_cell.angle_beta   90.00
_cell.angle_gamma   90.00
#
_symmetry.space_group_name_H-M   'P 1'
#
loop_
_entity.id
_entity.type
_entity.pdbx_description
1 polymer ?
#
loop_
_entity_poly.entity_id
_entity_poly.type
_entity_poly.pdbx_seq_one_letter_code
_entity_poly.pdbx_strand_id
1 'polypeptide(L)'
;AHGRGSRSRERRLEIAGTWFGGYVDVTATPSYEFESKVGNVYRNVILGFVTAGDGCQPSWGGYYTLDEAASTLDLDSRIAQTYKTDRTVTVSFGGQNGTELASACSDVDSLADAYQQVINRYHITSLDFDIENSNLDGYSETAPGERKRGKTIANEKAKNKGKDDTSHDLIISLTLPADAKGLTTQGMQTVNAFLDAGVTLSTVNLMTMDFNVASTSITQSTLIKSSL
;
A
#
# COMPACT_ATOMS: atom_id res chain seq x y z
N ALA A 1 33.32 -34.99 -21.24
CA ALA A 1 31.99 -34.72 -20.71
C ALA A 1 32.10 -33.58 -19.65
N HIS A 2 31.79 -32.36 -20.05
CA HIS A 2 31.81 -31.21 -19.16
C HIS A 2 30.38 -30.88 -18.78
N GLY A 3 30.00 -31.19 -17.54
CA GLY A 3 28.75 -30.79 -16.96
C GLY A 3 28.76 -29.28 -16.66
N ARG A 4 27.93 -28.53 -17.38
CA ARG A 4 27.60 -27.15 -17.01
C ARG A 4 26.62 -27.17 -15.85
N GLY A 5 27.11 -26.89 -14.66
CA GLY A 5 26.25 -26.63 -13.52
C GLY A 5 25.45 -25.34 -13.76
N SER A 6 24.15 -25.50 -13.86
CA SER A 6 23.18 -24.41 -13.77
C SER A 6 23.27 -23.81 -12.37
N ARG A 7 23.89 -22.64 -12.24
CA ARG A 7 23.74 -21.82 -11.03
C ARG A 7 22.37 -21.14 -11.12
N SER A 8 21.42 -21.72 -10.43
CA SER A 8 20.19 -21.02 -10.08
C SER A 8 20.58 -19.78 -9.27
N ARG A 9 20.37 -18.61 -9.84
CA ARG A 9 20.53 -17.34 -9.15
C ARG A 9 19.34 -17.23 -8.20
N GLU A 10 19.51 -17.70 -6.99
CA GLU A 10 18.63 -17.30 -5.88
C GLU A 10 18.69 -15.76 -5.80
N ARG A 11 17.64 -15.09 -6.29
CA ARG A 11 17.37 -13.71 -5.94
C ARG A 11 16.89 -13.73 -4.49
N ARG A 12 17.83 -13.66 -3.57
CA ARG A 12 17.55 -13.27 -2.21
C ARG A 12 16.85 -11.91 -2.28
N LEU A 13 15.63 -11.83 -1.79
CA LEU A 13 14.99 -10.57 -1.40
C LEU A 13 15.86 -10.01 -0.27
N GLU A 14 16.87 -9.23 -0.61
CA GLU A 14 17.58 -8.41 0.35
C GLU A 14 16.68 -7.23 0.73
N ILE A 15 15.76 -7.47 1.65
CA ILE A 15 15.23 -6.41 2.52
C ILE A 15 16.33 -6.16 3.57
N ALA A 16 17.47 -5.73 3.13
CA ALA A 16 18.60 -5.32 3.96
C ALA A 16 19.08 -3.96 3.46
N GLY A 17 18.29 -2.93 3.78
CA GLY A 17 18.66 -1.56 3.49
C GLY A 17 17.51 -0.61 3.73
N THR A 18 17.80 0.53 4.28
CA THR A 18 16.86 1.65 4.33
C THR A 18 16.41 1.99 2.91
N TRP A 19 15.11 1.96 2.65
CA TRP A 19 14.57 2.40 1.37
C TRP A 19 13.71 3.65 1.58
N PHE A 20 13.57 4.46 0.54
CA PHE A 20 12.72 5.63 0.50
C PHE A 20 11.82 5.55 -0.73
N GLY A 21 10.53 5.82 -0.55
CA GLY A 21 9.55 5.96 -1.61
C GLY A 21 8.72 7.22 -1.40
N GLY A 22 8.59 8.04 -2.44
CA GLY A 22 7.72 9.21 -2.40
C GLY A 22 6.29 8.83 -2.76
N TYR A 23 5.32 9.38 -2.03
CA TYR A 23 3.90 9.29 -2.41
C TYR A 23 3.60 10.23 -3.57
N VAL A 24 2.83 9.73 -4.51
CA VAL A 24 2.32 10.49 -5.66
C VAL A 24 0.82 10.28 -5.76
N ASP A 25 0.06 11.34 -5.59
CA ASP A 25 -1.35 11.34 -5.95
C ASP A 25 -1.47 11.38 -7.48
N VAL A 26 -1.88 10.26 -8.05
CA VAL A 26 -2.00 10.10 -9.51
C VAL A 26 -3.15 10.90 -10.11
N THR A 27 -4.07 11.37 -9.27
CA THR A 27 -5.23 12.16 -9.69
C THR A 27 -4.98 13.68 -9.61
N ALA A 28 -3.85 14.09 -9.02
CA ALA A 28 -3.51 15.49 -8.84
C ALA A 28 -3.24 16.21 -10.16
N THR A 29 -3.59 17.51 -10.20
CA THR A 29 -3.35 18.39 -11.34
C THR A 29 -2.55 19.62 -10.88
N PRO A 30 -1.39 19.93 -11.51
CA PRO A 30 -0.78 19.22 -12.63
C PRO A 30 -0.24 17.83 -12.20
N SER A 31 -0.25 16.86 -13.14
CA SER A 31 0.23 15.52 -12.86
C SER A 31 1.76 15.50 -12.65
N TYR A 32 2.21 14.77 -11.65
CA TYR A 32 3.63 14.54 -11.42
C TYR A 32 4.15 13.40 -12.28
N GLU A 33 5.22 13.63 -13.06
CA GLU A 33 5.83 12.64 -13.94
C GLU A 33 6.70 11.63 -13.16
N PHE A 34 6.07 10.74 -12.38
CA PHE A 34 6.78 9.76 -11.57
C PHE A 34 7.56 8.74 -12.41
N GLU A 35 7.16 8.50 -13.65
CA GLU A 35 7.82 7.61 -14.61
C GLU A 35 9.12 8.21 -15.17
N SER A 36 9.30 9.53 -15.12
CA SER A 36 10.47 10.22 -15.65
C SER A 36 11.73 9.88 -14.84
N LYS A 37 12.85 9.66 -15.53
CA LYS A 37 14.17 9.55 -14.88
C LYS A 37 14.75 10.91 -14.47
N VAL A 38 14.32 11.98 -15.13
CA VAL A 38 14.86 13.31 -14.92
C VAL A 38 14.31 13.87 -13.62
N GLY A 39 15.19 14.17 -12.68
CA GLY A 39 14.81 14.70 -11.36
C GLY A 39 14.31 13.66 -10.34
N ASN A 40 14.02 12.42 -10.77
CA ASN A 40 13.62 11.34 -9.88
C ASN A 40 14.83 10.57 -9.35
N VAL A 41 15.30 10.94 -8.17
CA VAL A 41 16.42 10.28 -7.49
C VAL A 41 15.99 9.01 -6.73
N TYR A 42 14.69 8.78 -6.58
CA TYR A 42 14.14 7.68 -5.78
C TYR A 42 13.87 6.46 -6.65
N ARG A 43 14.27 5.28 -6.16
CA ARG A 43 14.03 3.99 -6.84
C ARG A 43 12.59 3.49 -6.64
N ASN A 44 11.91 3.93 -5.59
CA ASN A 44 10.58 3.48 -5.25
C ASN A 44 9.60 4.66 -5.35
N VAL A 45 8.41 4.39 -5.88
CA VAL A 45 7.30 5.33 -5.88
C VAL A 45 6.07 4.65 -5.30
N ILE A 46 5.33 5.37 -4.46
CA ILE A 46 4.08 4.91 -3.88
C ILE A 46 2.97 5.71 -4.55
N LEU A 47 2.13 5.03 -5.32
CA LEU A 47 1.04 5.65 -6.04
C LEU A 47 -0.22 5.62 -5.19
N GLY A 48 -0.76 6.78 -4.89
CA GLY A 48 -1.97 6.97 -4.09
C GLY A 48 -3.10 7.56 -4.92
N PHE A 49 -4.30 7.31 -4.56
CA PHE A 49 -4.76 6.27 -3.65
C PHE A 49 -5.86 5.47 -4.33
N VAL A 50 -5.86 4.16 -4.12
CA VAL A 50 -6.98 3.33 -4.55
C VAL A 50 -8.02 3.26 -3.43
N THR A 51 -9.22 3.71 -3.74
CA THR A 51 -10.40 3.68 -2.86
C THR A 51 -11.56 2.97 -3.57
N ALA A 52 -12.69 2.83 -2.89
CA ALA A 52 -13.91 2.36 -3.51
C ALA A 52 -14.51 3.45 -4.41
N GLY A 53 -14.86 3.05 -5.62
CA GLY A 53 -15.72 3.82 -6.52
C GLY A 53 -17.19 3.48 -6.29
N ASP A 54 -17.86 2.92 -7.30
CA ASP A 54 -19.23 2.44 -7.15
C ASP A 54 -19.22 1.07 -6.43
N GLY A 55 -19.70 1.07 -5.18
CA GLY A 55 -19.70 -0.12 -4.34
C GLY A 55 -18.29 -0.65 -4.05
N CYS A 56 -18.04 -1.93 -4.37
CA CYS A 56 -16.77 -2.61 -4.12
C CYS A 56 -15.79 -2.53 -5.32
N GLN A 57 -15.97 -1.58 -6.26
CA GLN A 57 -15.09 -1.44 -7.41
C GLN A 57 -13.86 -0.59 -7.04
N PRO A 58 -12.62 -1.05 -7.33
CA PRO A 58 -11.44 -0.24 -7.10
C PRO A 58 -11.42 0.96 -8.06
N SER A 59 -11.04 2.10 -7.51
CA SER A 59 -11.02 3.37 -8.23
C SER A 59 -9.88 4.25 -7.71
N TRP A 60 -9.25 5.01 -8.59
CA TRP A 60 -8.25 5.98 -8.19
C TRP A 60 -8.91 7.26 -7.67
N GLY A 61 -8.66 7.54 -6.39
CA GLY A 61 -9.22 8.68 -5.67
C GLY A 61 -10.74 8.67 -5.51
N GLY A 62 -11.43 7.58 -5.88
CA GLY A 62 -12.88 7.54 -5.97
C GLY A 62 -13.45 8.18 -7.23
N TYR A 63 -12.58 8.66 -8.15
CA TYR A 63 -12.98 9.42 -9.33
C TYR A 63 -12.83 8.65 -10.64
N TYR A 64 -11.78 7.84 -10.75
CA TYR A 64 -11.44 7.13 -11.98
C TYR A 64 -11.48 5.63 -11.75
N THR A 65 -12.33 4.93 -12.46
CA THR A 65 -12.20 3.47 -12.59
C THR A 65 -10.81 3.12 -13.13
N LEU A 66 -10.39 1.88 -13.02
CA LEU A 66 -9.08 1.48 -13.55
C LEU A 66 -8.97 1.72 -15.06
N ASP A 67 -10.07 1.58 -15.82
CA ASP A 67 -10.11 1.84 -17.26
C ASP A 67 -10.08 3.33 -17.59
N GLU A 68 -10.78 4.14 -16.82
CA GLU A 68 -10.72 5.60 -16.97
C GLU A 68 -9.33 6.14 -16.60
N ALA A 69 -8.68 5.59 -15.59
CA ALA A 69 -7.31 5.96 -15.25
C ALA A 69 -6.31 5.61 -16.36
N ALA A 70 -6.52 4.48 -17.07
CA ALA A 70 -5.71 4.14 -18.22
C ALA A 70 -5.90 5.11 -19.37
N SER A 71 -7.15 5.48 -19.68
CA SER A 71 -7.46 6.33 -20.83
C SER A 71 -7.25 7.83 -20.57
N THR A 72 -7.48 8.30 -19.34
CA THR A 72 -7.46 9.73 -18.98
C THR A 72 -6.13 10.16 -18.39
N LEU A 73 -5.52 9.28 -17.58
CA LEU A 73 -4.26 9.57 -16.87
C LEU A 73 -3.04 8.87 -17.50
N ASP A 74 -3.24 8.07 -18.56
CA ASP A 74 -2.24 7.20 -19.18
C ASP A 74 -1.52 6.30 -18.16
N LEU A 75 -2.24 5.89 -17.10
CA LEU A 75 -1.62 5.33 -15.90
C LEU A 75 -0.95 3.99 -16.16
N ASP A 76 -1.56 3.11 -16.96
CA ASP A 76 -1.00 1.80 -17.31
C ASP A 76 0.36 1.96 -18.02
N SER A 77 0.45 2.88 -18.96
CA SER A 77 1.65 3.19 -19.73
C SER A 77 2.74 3.78 -18.84
N ARG A 78 2.38 4.72 -17.98
CA ARG A 78 3.29 5.38 -17.05
C ARG A 78 3.89 4.41 -16.02
N ILE A 79 3.08 3.51 -15.47
CA ILE A 79 3.54 2.44 -14.57
C ILE A 79 4.48 1.48 -15.32
N ALA A 80 4.09 1.03 -16.51
CA ALA A 80 4.93 0.16 -17.32
C ALA A 80 6.28 0.81 -17.69
N GLN A 81 6.29 2.12 -17.93
CA GLN A 81 7.51 2.88 -18.17
C GLN A 81 8.40 2.95 -16.93
N THR A 82 7.82 3.09 -15.74
CA THR A 82 8.55 3.09 -14.47
C THR A 82 9.31 1.78 -14.28
N TYR A 83 8.69 0.64 -14.53
CA TYR A 83 9.36 -0.66 -14.44
C TYR A 83 10.54 -0.81 -15.41
N LYS A 84 10.48 -0.22 -16.62
CA LYS A 84 11.58 -0.24 -17.57
C LYS A 84 12.82 0.50 -17.07
N THR A 85 12.69 1.28 -16.01
CA THR A 85 13.78 2.07 -15.45
C THR A 85 14.40 1.46 -14.18
N ASP A 86 14.15 0.17 -13.91
CA ASP A 86 14.60 -0.54 -12.71
C ASP A 86 14.12 0.13 -11.39
N ARG A 87 12.91 0.65 -11.45
CA ARG A 87 12.23 1.28 -10.30
C ARG A 87 11.02 0.45 -9.89
N THR A 88 10.68 0.50 -8.61
CA THR A 88 9.55 -0.24 -8.07
C THR A 88 8.36 0.68 -7.88
N VAL A 89 7.17 0.11 -8.09
CA VAL A 89 5.89 0.76 -7.84
C VAL A 89 5.20 0.02 -6.70
N THR A 90 4.80 0.77 -5.69
CA THR A 90 3.87 0.36 -4.65
C THR A 90 2.55 1.05 -4.90
N VAL A 91 1.43 0.35 -4.77
CA VAL A 91 0.10 0.98 -4.80
C VAL A 91 -0.41 1.09 -3.38
N SER A 92 -0.83 2.28 -3.00
CA SER A 92 -1.41 2.58 -1.70
C SER A 92 -2.93 2.60 -1.78
N PHE A 93 -3.56 1.88 -0.85
CA PHE A 93 -5.00 1.78 -0.70
C PHE A 93 -5.44 2.59 0.51
N GLY A 94 -6.51 3.37 0.37
CA GLY A 94 -7.05 4.20 1.45
C GLY A 94 -6.71 5.68 1.28
N GLY A 95 -5.93 6.25 2.21
CA GLY A 95 -5.64 7.68 2.28
C GLY A 95 -6.71 8.46 3.04
N GLN A 96 -6.51 9.78 3.13
CA GLN A 96 -7.35 10.68 3.92
C GLN A 96 -8.80 10.77 3.41
N ASN A 97 -9.00 10.66 2.09
CA ASN A 97 -10.29 10.89 1.44
C ASN A 97 -10.82 9.62 0.77
N GLY A 98 -12.14 9.55 0.66
CA GLY A 98 -12.83 8.43 0.03
C GLY A 98 -13.19 7.31 1.00
N THR A 99 -13.86 6.30 0.47
CA THR A 99 -14.23 5.10 1.20
C THR A 99 -13.25 3.99 0.89
N GLU A 100 -12.70 3.39 1.90
CA GLU A 100 -11.78 2.27 1.72
C GLU A 100 -12.52 1.02 1.20
N LEU A 101 -11.87 0.24 0.34
CA LEU A 101 -12.44 -0.99 -0.22
C LEU A 101 -12.91 -1.96 0.87
N ALA A 102 -12.15 -2.11 1.96
CA ALA A 102 -12.52 -2.99 3.06
C ALA A 102 -13.80 -2.55 3.80
N SER A 103 -14.14 -1.27 3.73
CA SER A 103 -15.39 -0.73 4.27
C SER A 103 -16.55 -0.84 3.27
N ALA A 104 -16.25 -0.73 1.98
CA ALA A 104 -17.26 -0.76 0.91
C ALA A 104 -17.67 -2.18 0.50
N CYS A 105 -16.73 -3.12 0.46
CA CYS A 105 -17.00 -4.50 0.08
C CYS A 105 -17.77 -5.24 1.18
N SER A 106 -18.77 -6.03 0.80
CA SER A 106 -19.64 -6.74 1.74
C SER A 106 -18.95 -7.92 2.44
N ASP A 107 -18.02 -8.59 1.75
CA ASP A 107 -17.38 -9.83 2.19
C ASP A 107 -15.89 -9.90 1.80
N VAL A 108 -15.22 -10.96 2.26
CA VAL A 108 -13.79 -11.18 2.04
C VAL A 108 -13.49 -11.50 0.58
N ASP A 109 -14.37 -12.21 -0.10
CA ASP A 109 -14.12 -12.66 -1.47
C ASP A 109 -14.24 -11.48 -2.45
N SER A 110 -15.27 -10.66 -2.31
CA SER A 110 -15.42 -9.44 -3.11
C SER A 110 -14.27 -8.44 -2.89
N LEU A 111 -13.78 -8.33 -1.65
CA LEU A 111 -12.61 -7.52 -1.34
C LEU A 111 -11.33 -8.09 -1.96
N ALA A 112 -11.17 -9.41 -1.94
CA ALA A 112 -10.04 -10.09 -2.57
C ALA A 112 -10.02 -9.85 -4.08
N ASP A 113 -11.18 -9.96 -4.72
CA ASP A 113 -11.33 -9.70 -6.15
C ASP A 113 -10.97 -8.23 -6.50
N ALA A 114 -11.38 -7.28 -5.66
CA ALA A 114 -11.04 -5.87 -5.84
C ALA A 114 -9.53 -5.62 -5.77
N TYR A 115 -8.84 -6.18 -4.77
CA TYR A 115 -7.39 -6.08 -4.69
C TYR A 115 -6.70 -6.79 -5.85
N GLN A 116 -7.19 -7.98 -6.23
CA GLN A 116 -6.61 -8.76 -7.32
C GLN A 116 -6.72 -8.06 -8.68
N GLN A 117 -7.80 -7.31 -8.93
CA GLN A 117 -7.95 -6.49 -10.14
C GLN A 117 -6.80 -5.48 -10.26
N VAL A 118 -6.47 -4.77 -9.16
CA VAL A 118 -5.39 -3.78 -9.14
C VAL A 118 -4.02 -4.46 -9.30
N ILE A 119 -3.79 -5.55 -8.56
CA ILE A 119 -2.55 -6.33 -8.62
C ILE A 119 -2.29 -6.83 -10.03
N ASN A 120 -3.29 -7.44 -10.66
CA ASN A 120 -3.18 -8.02 -12.00
C ASN A 120 -2.97 -6.94 -13.06
N ARG A 121 -3.72 -5.84 -12.98
CA ARG A 121 -3.64 -4.78 -13.98
C ARG A 121 -2.26 -4.15 -14.05
N TYR A 122 -1.70 -3.83 -12.90
CA TYR A 122 -0.43 -3.11 -12.82
C TYR A 122 0.78 -4.00 -12.53
N HIS A 123 0.58 -5.32 -12.42
CA HIS A 123 1.64 -6.29 -12.08
C HIS A 123 2.44 -5.92 -10.84
N ILE A 124 1.76 -5.38 -9.83
CA ILE A 124 2.39 -4.93 -8.60
C ILE A 124 2.67 -6.09 -7.65
N THR A 125 3.80 -5.98 -6.95
CA THR A 125 4.21 -6.92 -5.90
C THR A 125 4.29 -6.27 -4.53
N SER A 126 4.05 -4.98 -4.44
CA SER A 126 4.10 -4.19 -3.21
C SER A 126 2.82 -3.40 -3.02
N LEU A 127 2.17 -3.61 -1.90
CA LEU A 127 0.94 -2.94 -1.48
C LEU A 127 1.21 -2.15 -0.21
N ASP A 128 0.68 -0.95 -0.15
CA ASP A 128 0.59 -0.15 1.05
C ASP A 128 -0.88 0.04 1.44
N PHE A 129 -1.16 0.07 2.72
CA PHE A 129 -2.48 0.38 3.26
C PHE A 129 -2.37 1.60 4.16
N ASP A 130 -2.82 2.72 3.61
CA ASP A 130 -2.87 4.01 4.30
C ASP A 130 -4.25 4.16 4.96
N ILE A 131 -4.32 3.81 6.24
CA ILE A 131 -5.59 3.66 6.95
C ILE A 131 -5.76 4.81 7.92
N GLU A 132 -6.74 5.66 7.62
CA GLU A 132 -6.96 6.91 8.32
C GLU A 132 -8.42 7.10 8.76
N ASN A 133 -8.65 8.06 9.64
CA ASN A 133 -9.95 8.58 10.05
C ASN A 133 -10.93 7.47 10.50
N SER A 134 -12.16 7.53 9.99
CA SER A 134 -13.23 6.57 10.32
C SER A 134 -12.92 5.13 9.87
N ASN A 135 -11.96 4.94 9.00
CA ASN A 135 -11.51 3.61 8.62
C ASN A 135 -10.73 2.91 9.75
N LEU A 136 -10.25 3.68 10.74
CA LEU A 136 -9.67 3.17 11.99
C LEU A 136 -10.69 2.95 13.09
N ASP A 137 -11.86 3.59 13.02
CA ASP A 137 -12.88 3.56 14.10
C ASP A 137 -13.58 2.19 14.22
N GLY A 138 -13.36 1.33 13.28
CA GLY A 138 -14.01 0.03 13.15
C GLY A 138 -13.49 -1.07 14.06
N TYR A 139 -12.69 -0.80 15.08
CA TYR A 139 -12.11 -1.83 15.94
C TYR A 139 -12.96 -2.19 17.17
N SER A 140 -14.25 -2.30 17.00
CA SER A 140 -15.04 -3.14 17.91
C SER A 140 -15.02 -4.60 17.40
N GLU A 141 -15.30 -5.57 18.26
CA GLU A 141 -15.45 -6.99 17.81
C GLU A 141 -16.47 -7.17 16.67
N THR A 142 -17.25 -6.15 16.41
CA THR A 142 -18.30 -6.04 15.39
C THR A 142 -17.85 -5.34 14.10
N ALA A 143 -16.65 -4.74 14.05
CA ALA A 143 -16.19 -4.04 12.85
C ALA A 143 -15.47 -4.97 11.89
N PRO A 144 -16.05 -5.24 10.72
CA PRO A 144 -15.55 -6.29 9.82
C PRO A 144 -14.33 -5.86 8.99
N GLY A 145 -14.01 -4.56 8.92
CA GLY A 145 -13.03 -4.03 7.97
C GLY A 145 -11.60 -4.54 8.18
N GLU A 146 -11.05 -4.40 9.38
CA GLU A 146 -9.65 -4.75 9.67
C GLU A 146 -9.39 -6.25 9.56
N ARG A 147 -10.25 -7.05 10.17
CA ARG A 147 -10.16 -8.52 10.09
C ARG A 147 -10.37 -9.02 8.66
N LYS A 148 -11.27 -8.39 7.92
CA LYS A 148 -11.54 -8.69 6.53
C LYS A 148 -10.31 -8.43 5.69
N ARG A 149 -9.68 -7.28 5.86
CA ARG A 149 -8.46 -6.87 5.18
C ARG A 149 -7.31 -7.84 5.43
N GLY A 150 -7.03 -8.12 6.69
CA GLY A 150 -5.98 -9.06 7.08
C GLY A 150 -6.21 -10.47 6.51
N LYS A 151 -7.42 -11.03 6.65
CA LYS A 151 -7.78 -12.35 6.11
C LYS A 151 -7.67 -12.39 4.59
N THR A 152 -8.12 -11.34 3.91
CA THR A 152 -8.05 -11.25 2.45
C THR A 152 -6.61 -11.30 1.97
N ILE A 153 -5.73 -10.48 2.55
CA ILE A 153 -4.31 -10.46 2.19
C ILE A 153 -3.61 -11.78 2.52
N ALA A 154 -3.93 -12.42 3.65
CA ALA A 154 -3.40 -13.73 3.99
C ALA A 154 -3.84 -14.81 2.99
N ASN A 155 -5.09 -14.79 2.56
CA ASN A 155 -5.62 -15.70 1.55
C ASN A 155 -4.94 -15.49 0.19
N GLU A 156 -4.76 -14.25 -0.25
CA GLU A 156 -4.06 -13.96 -1.50
C GLU A 156 -2.60 -14.40 -1.47
N LYS A 157 -1.89 -14.17 -0.37
CA LYS A 157 -0.55 -14.72 -0.17
C LYS A 157 -0.51 -16.24 -0.25
N ALA A 158 -1.50 -16.92 0.34
CA ALA A 158 -1.60 -18.39 0.31
C ALA A 158 -1.91 -18.92 -1.10
N LYS A 159 -2.79 -18.24 -1.86
CA LYS A 159 -3.12 -18.60 -3.25
C LYS A 159 -1.90 -18.49 -4.17
N ASN A 160 -1.08 -17.46 -3.96
CA ASN A 160 0.10 -17.21 -4.77
C ASN A 160 1.25 -18.21 -4.49
N LYS A 161 1.35 -18.79 -3.31
CA LYS A 161 2.37 -19.80 -2.98
C LYS A 161 2.27 -21.11 -3.76
N GLY A 162 1.13 -21.40 -4.39
CA GLY A 162 0.89 -22.65 -5.12
C GLY A 162 0.98 -22.56 -6.64
N LYS A 163 1.17 -21.39 -7.20
CA LYS A 163 1.13 -21.16 -8.64
C LYS A 163 2.48 -20.68 -9.16
N ASP A 164 3.32 -21.64 -9.55
CA ASP A 164 4.56 -21.36 -10.26
C ASP A 164 5.65 -20.61 -9.46
N ASP A 165 6.92 -21.04 -9.66
CA ASP A 165 8.14 -20.54 -8.99
C ASP A 165 8.45 -19.04 -9.28
N THR A 166 7.55 -18.35 -9.96
CA THR A 166 7.63 -16.92 -10.29
C THR A 166 6.69 -16.03 -9.45
N SER A 167 5.87 -16.62 -8.57
CA SER A 167 4.99 -15.84 -7.69
C SER A 167 5.83 -15.15 -6.60
N HIS A 168 6.12 -13.89 -6.80
CA HIS A 168 6.76 -13.06 -5.80
C HIS A 168 5.82 -12.90 -4.61
N ASP A 169 6.30 -13.17 -3.40
CA ASP A 169 5.55 -12.88 -2.19
C ASP A 169 5.18 -11.39 -2.17
N LEU A 170 3.90 -11.07 -1.95
CA LEU A 170 3.46 -9.69 -1.82
C LEU A 170 4.17 -9.04 -0.63
N ILE A 171 4.76 -7.89 -0.89
CA ILE A 171 5.33 -7.00 0.12
C ILE A 171 4.18 -6.13 0.65
N ILE A 172 3.94 -6.16 1.95
CA ILE A 172 2.84 -5.43 2.57
C ILE A 172 3.38 -4.40 3.55
N SER A 173 3.00 -3.15 3.35
CA SER A 173 3.22 -2.06 4.31
C SER A 173 1.90 -1.49 4.82
N LEU A 174 1.96 -0.92 6.00
CA LEU A 174 0.89 -0.13 6.59
C LEU A 174 1.39 1.29 6.79
N THR A 175 0.56 2.28 6.49
CA THR A 175 0.78 3.68 6.82
C THR A 175 -0.34 4.11 7.76
N LEU A 176 0.05 4.52 8.97
CA LEU A 176 -0.89 4.67 10.09
C LEU A 176 -0.63 5.96 10.87
N PRO A 177 -1.68 6.59 11.39
CA PRO A 177 -1.56 7.74 12.26
C PRO A 177 -0.74 7.44 13.52
N ALA A 178 0.08 8.40 13.89
CA ALA A 178 0.87 8.38 15.11
C ALA A 178 0.59 9.63 15.95
N ASP A 179 0.81 9.51 17.24
CA ASP A 179 0.89 10.63 18.16
C ASP A 179 2.34 10.83 18.65
N ALA A 180 2.53 11.74 19.59
CA ALA A 180 3.86 12.02 20.15
C ALA A 180 4.50 10.84 20.90
N LYS A 181 3.80 9.73 21.09
CA LYS A 181 4.28 8.52 21.78
C LYS A 181 4.42 7.31 20.87
N GLY A 182 4.15 7.44 19.59
CA GLY A 182 4.16 6.38 18.60
C GLY A 182 2.80 6.13 17.95
N LEU A 183 2.53 4.91 17.51
CA LEU A 183 1.24 4.55 16.94
C LEU A 183 0.09 4.83 17.90
N THR A 184 -1.03 5.31 17.36
CA THR A 184 -2.28 5.41 18.11
C THR A 184 -2.76 4.03 18.55
N THR A 185 -3.70 3.97 19.50
CA THR A 185 -4.30 2.71 19.94
C THR A 185 -4.95 1.97 18.76
N GLN A 186 -5.69 2.68 17.91
CA GLN A 186 -6.31 2.11 16.72
C GLN A 186 -5.25 1.62 15.71
N GLY A 187 -4.16 2.38 15.52
CA GLY A 187 -3.05 1.95 14.67
C GLY A 187 -2.42 0.64 15.16
N MET A 188 -2.20 0.49 16.46
CA MET A 188 -1.71 -0.77 17.04
C MET A 188 -2.68 -1.93 16.84
N GLN A 189 -3.98 -1.67 16.97
CA GLN A 189 -5.01 -2.68 16.73
C GLN A 189 -5.03 -3.11 15.26
N THR A 190 -4.87 -2.17 14.33
CA THR A 190 -4.74 -2.47 12.90
C THR A 190 -3.54 -3.39 12.64
N VAL A 191 -2.36 -3.06 13.16
CA VAL A 191 -1.17 -3.93 13.03
C VAL A 191 -1.47 -5.34 13.53
N ASN A 192 -2.04 -5.45 14.74
CA ASN A 192 -2.38 -6.75 15.33
C ASN A 192 -3.37 -7.53 14.45
N ALA A 193 -4.39 -6.87 13.87
CA ALA A 193 -5.35 -7.54 13.01
C ALA A 193 -4.71 -8.18 11.77
N PHE A 194 -3.71 -7.53 11.16
CA PHE A 194 -2.95 -8.11 10.06
C PHE A 194 -2.07 -9.27 10.52
N LEU A 195 -1.37 -9.13 11.64
CA LEU A 195 -0.51 -10.19 12.19
C LEU A 195 -1.33 -11.41 12.62
N ASP A 196 -2.46 -11.22 13.28
CA ASP A 196 -3.37 -12.29 13.71
C ASP A 196 -3.99 -13.05 12.51
N ALA A 197 -4.14 -12.36 11.38
CA ALA A 197 -4.56 -12.98 10.13
C ALA A 197 -3.42 -13.75 9.42
N GLY A 198 -2.20 -13.70 9.95
CA GLY A 198 -1.03 -14.39 9.37
C GLY A 198 -0.31 -13.58 8.27
N VAL A 199 -0.56 -12.29 8.17
CA VAL A 199 0.16 -11.43 7.23
C VAL A 199 1.54 -11.09 7.78
N THR A 200 2.57 -11.29 6.98
CA THR A 200 3.91 -10.75 7.28
C THR A 200 3.98 -9.32 6.78
N LEU A 201 4.11 -8.38 7.70
CA LEU A 201 4.31 -6.97 7.37
C LEU A 201 5.80 -6.72 7.11
N SER A 202 6.11 -5.98 6.05
CA SER A 202 7.48 -5.56 5.76
C SER A 202 7.81 -4.22 6.42
N THR A 203 6.83 -3.34 6.51
CA THR A 203 6.99 -1.99 7.05
C THR A 203 5.70 -1.52 7.71
N VAL A 204 5.86 -0.75 8.78
CA VAL A 204 4.81 0.09 9.35
C VAL A 204 5.33 1.53 9.36
N ASN A 205 4.75 2.37 8.52
CA ASN A 205 5.04 3.78 8.43
C ASN A 205 4.23 4.55 9.47
N LEU A 206 4.88 5.40 10.21
CA LEU A 206 4.24 6.32 11.14
C LEU A 206 4.00 7.66 10.46
N MET A 207 2.77 8.13 10.47
CA MET A 207 2.40 9.47 10.00
C MET A 207 2.81 10.50 11.05
N THR A 208 4.09 10.89 11.03
CA THR A 208 4.68 11.79 12.04
C THR A 208 4.49 13.27 11.69
N MET A 209 3.29 13.64 11.26
CA MET A 209 2.86 14.99 10.95
C MET A 209 1.47 15.25 11.55
N ASP A 210 1.05 16.51 11.54
CA ASP A 210 -0.29 16.97 11.91
C ASP A 210 -0.77 16.52 13.31
N PHE A 211 0.18 16.43 14.25
CA PHE A 211 -0.16 16.13 15.63
C PHE A 211 -1.08 17.21 16.22
N ASN A 212 -2.27 16.82 16.65
CA ASN A 212 -3.25 17.67 17.31
C ASN A 212 -2.79 18.02 18.74
N VAL A 213 -1.79 18.88 18.86
CA VAL A 213 -1.33 19.38 20.16
C VAL A 213 -1.68 20.85 20.34
N ALA A 214 -2.50 21.13 21.35
CA ALA A 214 -2.93 22.46 21.71
C ALA A 214 -1.83 23.32 22.37
N SER A 215 -0.56 23.07 22.12
CA SER A 215 0.55 23.75 22.78
C SER A 215 1.40 24.56 21.81
N THR A 216 1.48 25.86 22.06
CA THR A 216 2.37 26.80 21.35
C THR A 216 3.85 26.61 21.71
N SER A 217 4.19 25.75 22.68
CA SER A 217 5.56 25.56 23.17
C SER A 217 6.27 24.31 22.62
N ILE A 218 5.55 23.42 21.92
CA ILE A 218 6.08 22.20 21.34
C ILE A 218 6.19 22.35 19.84
N THR A 219 7.38 22.19 19.29
CA THR A 219 7.60 22.25 17.85
C THR A 219 7.31 20.90 17.21
N GLN A 220 6.89 20.89 15.96
CA GLN A 220 6.69 19.68 15.15
C GLN A 220 7.93 18.77 15.19
N SER A 221 9.14 19.34 15.13
CA SER A 221 10.41 18.61 15.23
C SER A 221 10.57 17.86 16.55
N THR A 222 10.08 18.44 17.66
CA THR A 222 10.12 17.78 18.97
C THR A 222 9.15 16.61 19.03
N LEU A 223 7.95 16.78 18.47
CA LEU A 223 6.94 15.74 18.40
C LEU A 223 7.39 14.55 17.54
N ILE A 224 7.95 14.80 16.37
CA ILE A 224 8.49 13.77 15.49
C ILE A 224 9.56 12.95 16.23
N LYS A 225 10.47 13.60 16.94
CA LYS A 225 11.51 12.89 17.71
C LYS A 225 10.97 12.05 18.86
N SER A 226 9.82 12.41 19.41
CA SER A 226 9.22 11.65 20.51
C SER A 226 8.34 10.49 20.03
N SER A 227 7.92 10.47 18.75
CA SER A 227 7.11 9.40 18.16
C SER A 227 7.91 8.29 17.48
N LEU A 228 9.23 8.49 17.28
CA LEU A 228 10.16 7.51 16.72
C LEU A 228 10.87 6.71 17.80
#